data_a4bbcd32d5d13e46afe19e1738b54e00
#
_entry.id   a4bbcd32d5d13e46afe19e1738b54e00
#
_cell.length_a   1.000
_cell.length_b   1.000
_cell.length_c   1.000
_cell.angle_alpha   90.00
_cell.angle_beta   90.00
_cell.angle_gamma   90.00
#
_symmetry.space_group_name_H-M   'P 1'
#
loop_
_entity.id
_entity.type
_entity.pdbx_description
1 polymer ?
#
loop_
_entity_poly.entity_id
_entity_poly.type
_entity_poly.pdbx_seq_one_letter_code
_entity_poly.pdbx_strand_id
1 'polypeptide(L)'
;AIETLVSREYIIREKKKIIPTERGIKLVSILPKALKSPKTTASWEEGLQKIERGEVSEDYFISKIVNLTRKLVEHGKSEEVNTGLFRKTYESIGSCPVCGEPVLSYNKAYSCSNRECKFFISKTISGKNITETAAKNILEKGKSGKIRGFISKKGEEYSGELYLNEDNELKIRYRK
;
A
#
# COMPACT_ATOMS: atom_id res chain seq x y z
N ALA A 1 4.48 7.69 17.89
CA ALA A 1 3.15 7.14 17.52
C ALA A 1 2.60 7.77 16.22
N ILE A 2 2.43 9.10 16.14
CA ILE A 2 1.82 9.78 14.97
C ILE A 2 2.61 9.51 13.68
N GLU A 3 3.94 9.66 13.69
CA GLU A 3 4.79 9.40 12.50
C GLU A 3 4.65 7.96 11.99
N THR A 4 4.52 7.00 12.91
CA THR A 4 4.28 5.59 12.56
C THR A 4 2.94 5.42 11.84
N LEU A 5 1.90 6.13 12.26
CA LEU A 5 0.59 6.08 11.60
C LEU A 5 0.64 6.74 10.22
N VAL A 6 1.36 7.84 10.06
CA VAL A 6 1.59 8.50 8.76
C VAL A 6 2.37 7.59 7.82
N SER A 7 3.51 7.02 8.28
CA SER A 7 4.34 6.13 7.45
C SER A 7 3.64 4.85 7.03
N ARG A 8 2.67 4.38 7.82
CA ARG A 8 1.81 3.24 7.51
C ARG A 8 0.55 3.60 6.72
N GLU A 9 0.40 4.85 6.31
CA GLU A 9 -0.73 5.36 5.52
C GLU A 9 -2.10 5.20 6.22
N TYR A 10 -2.14 5.22 7.56
CA TYR A 10 -3.41 5.20 8.31
C TYR A 10 -4.00 6.60 8.50
N ILE A 11 -3.13 7.61 8.54
CA ILE A 11 -3.49 9.04 8.62
C ILE A 11 -2.61 9.83 7.66
N ILE A 12 -3.11 11.00 7.24
CA ILE A 12 -2.35 12.00 6.48
C ILE A 12 -2.37 13.33 7.24
N ARG A 13 -1.36 14.17 6.95
CA ARG A 13 -1.33 15.56 7.43
C ARG A 13 -1.73 16.49 6.30
N GLU A 14 -2.76 17.27 6.55
CA GLU A 14 -3.13 18.38 5.68
C GLU A 14 -3.03 19.68 6.47
N LYS A 15 -2.01 20.49 6.16
CA LYS A 15 -1.69 21.71 6.89
C LYS A 15 -1.47 21.43 8.39
N LYS A 16 -2.38 21.88 9.25
CA LYS A 16 -2.35 21.67 10.72
C LYS A 16 -3.31 20.58 11.21
N LYS A 17 -3.97 19.84 10.29
CA LYS A 17 -4.94 18.80 10.64
C LYS A 17 -4.39 17.42 10.37
N ILE A 18 -4.79 16.46 11.19
CA ILE A 18 -4.56 15.03 10.98
C ILE A 18 -5.88 14.45 10.49
N ILE A 19 -5.85 13.82 9.32
CA ILE A 19 -7.04 13.27 8.66
C ILE A 19 -6.85 11.76 8.53
N PRO A 20 -7.83 10.94 8.94
CA PRO A 20 -7.75 9.49 8.72
C PRO A 20 -7.89 9.18 7.24
N THR A 21 -7.11 8.23 6.78
CA THR A 21 -7.26 7.65 5.43
C THR A 21 -8.39 6.61 5.43
N GLU A 22 -8.84 6.22 4.25
CA GLU A 22 -9.79 5.10 4.10
C GLU A 22 -9.27 3.82 4.77
N ARG A 23 -7.95 3.55 4.65
CA ARG A 23 -7.28 2.43 5.31
C ARG A 23 -7.32 2.54 6.83
N GLY A 24 -7.15 3.74 7.38
CA GLY A 24 -7.25 4.01 8.82
C GLY A 24 -8.65 3.77 9.34
N ILE A 25 -9.67 4.27 8.62
CA ILE A 25 -11.08 4.07 8.96
C ILE A 25 -11.45 2.58 8.95
N LYS A 26 -11.06 1.84 7.90
CA LYS A 26 -11.26 0.40 7.79
C LYS A 26 -10.60 -0.36 8.94
N LEU A 27 -9.37 0.01 9.33
CA LEU A 27 -8.70 -0.61 10.48
C LEU A 27 -9.52 -0.40 11.77
N VAL A 28 -9.91 0.84 12.05
CA VAL A 28 -10.68 1.16 13.26
C VAL A 28 -12.04 0.44 13.26
N SER A 29 -12.68 0.23 12.09
CA SER A 29 -13.98 -0.45 12.03
C SER A 29 -13.94 -1.88 12.55
N ILE A 30 -12.86 -2.62 12.31
CA ILE A 30 -12.71 -4.03 12.73
C ILE A 30 -12.14 -4.21 14.14
N LEU A 31 -11.59 -3.15 14.75
CA LEU A 31 -11.03 -3.26 16.09
C LEU A 31 -12.12 -3.46 17.15
N PRO A 32 -11.87 -4.27 18.19
CA PRO A 32 -12.75 -4.40 19.36
C PRO A 32 -13.02 -3.06 20.04
N LYS A 33 -14.21 -2.91 20.60
CA LYS A 33 -14.62 -1.69 21.32
C LYS A 33 -13.61 -1.27 22.41
N ALA A 34 -13.00 -2.23 23.10
CA ALA A 34 -11.99 -1.97 24.13
C ALA A 34 -10.79 -1.18 23.62
N LEU A 35 -10.33 -1.44 22.38
CA LEU A 35 -9.21 -0.71 21.77
C LEU A 35 -9.60 0.67 21.21
N LYS A 36 -10.88 0.89 20.96
CA LYS A 36 -11.41 2.17 20.45
C LYS A 36 -11.85 3.13 21.54
N SER A 37 -11.94 2.64 22.78
CA SER A 37 -12.49 3.42 23.89
C SER A 37 -11.42 4.22 24.63
N PRO A 38 -11.53 5.54 24.73
CA PRO A 38 -10.66 6.35 25.60
C PRO A 38 -10.72 5.92 27.07
N LYS A 39 -11.82 5.30 27.49
CA LYS A 39 -11.98 4.79 28.86
C LYS A 39 -10.95 3.70 29.20
N THR A 40 -10.54 2.91 28.23
CA THR A 40 -9.50 1.87 28.46
C THR A 40 -8.17 2.52 28.80
N THR A 41 -7.75 3.56 28.08
CA THR A 41 -6.54 4.33 28.40
C THR A 41 -6.68 5.02 29.75
N ALA A 42 -7.81 5.68 30.02
CA ALA A 42 -8.07 6.34 31.30
C ALA A 42 -7.99 5.36 32.49
N SER A 43 -8.54 4.15 32.35
CA SER A 43 -8.47 3.13 33.42
C SER A 43 -7.06 2.61 33.64
N TRP A 44 -6.18 2.64 32.65
CA TRP A 44 -4.76 2.29 32.82
C TRP A 44 -3.99 3.39 33.53
N GLU A 45 -4.21 4.65 33.15
CA GLU A 45 -3.62 5.80 33.85
C GLU A 45 -4.05 5.82 35.35
N GLU A 46 -5.34 5.57 35.61
CA GLU A 46 -5.83 5.44 37.00
C GLU A 46 -5.18 4.27 37.73
N GLY A 47 -4.98 3.13 37.04
CA GLY A 47 -4.28 1.97 37.59
C GLY A 47 -2.85 2.26 37.96
N LEU A 48 -2.11 2.99 37.12
CA LEU A 48 -0.74 3.42 37.39
C LEU A 48 -0.67 4.37 38.60
N GLN A 49 -1.60 5.32 38.71
CA GLN A 49 -1.70 6.20 39.89
C GLN A 49 -2.00 5.42 41.18
N LYS A 50 -2.77 4.35 41.13
CA LYS A 50 -3.04 3.47 42.27
C LYS A 50 -1.81 2.68 42.69
N ILE A 51 -0.96 2.27 41.74
CA ILE A 51 0.35 1.65 42.07
C ILE A 51 1.25 2.66 42.77
N GLU A 52 1.36 3.88 42.27
CA GLU A 52 2.16 4.96 42.86
C GLU A 52 1.74 5.25 44.30
N ARG A 53 0.44 5.15 44.63
CA ARG A 53 -0.09 5.33 45.98
C ARG A 53 0.02 4.07 46.87
N GLY A 54 0.48 2.95 46.34
CA GLY A 54 0.56 1.67 47.05
C GLY A 54 -0.80 0.98 47.28
N GLU A 55 -1.88 1.42 46.58
CA GLU A 55 -3.23 0.87 46.71
C GLU A 55 -3.38 -0.46 45.97
N VAL A 56 -2.57 -0.67 44.92
CA VAL A 56 -2.62 -1.85 44.02
C VAL A 56 -1.21 -2.32 43.73
N SER A 57 -0.97 -3.62 43.74
CA SER A 57 0.33 -4.18 43.35
C SER A 57 0.58 -4.11 41.84
N GLU A 58 1.83 -3.97 41.45
CA GLU A 58 2.27 -3.99 40.04
C GLU A 58 1.87 -5.29 39.36
N ASP A 59 2.06 -6.45 40.00
CA ASP A 59 1.70 -7.76 39.47
C ASP A 59 0.21 -7.88 39.13
N TYR A 60 -0.64 -7.34 39.99
CA TYR A 60 -2.09 -7.32 39.74
C TYR A 60 -2.43 -6.47 38.53
N PHE A 61 -1.80 -5.31 38.37
CA PHE A 61 -2.00 -4.44 37.21
C PHE A 61 -1.52 -5.10 35.91
N ILE A 62 -0.32 -5.66 35.91
CA ILE A 62 0.24 -6.39 34.76
C ILE A 62 -0.63 -7.58 34.39
N SER A 63 -1.14 -8.34 35.36
CA SER A 63 -2.04 -9.48 35.10
C SER A 63 -3.31 -9.06 34.35
N LYS A 64 -3.87 -7.89 34.66
CA LYS A 64 -5.02 -7.32 33.93
C LYS A 64 -4.68 -6.98 32.48
N ILE A 65 -3.51 -6.39 32.23
CA ILE A 65 -3.07 -6.08 30.85
C ILE A 65 -2.87 -7.38 30.07
N VAL A 66 -2.19 -8.36 30.65
CA VAL A 66 -1.97 -9.69 30.03
C VAL A 66 -3.30 -10.37 29.67
N ASN A 67 -4.26 -10.36 30.61
CA ASN A 67 -5.58 -10.95 30.36
C ASN A 67 -6.36 -10.21 29.26
N LEU A 68 -6.31 -8.88 29.21
CA LEU A 68 -6.92 -8.11 28.13
C LEU A 68 -6.26 -8.45 26.79
N THR A 69 -4.93 -8.47 26.74
CA THR A 69 -4.16 -8.79 25.53
C THR A 69 -4.51 -10.19 25.02
N ARG A 70 -4.59 -11.19 25.92
CA ARG A 70 -4.99 -12.56 25.55
C ARG A 70 -6.38 -12.59 24.92
N LYS A 71 -7.37 -11.94 25.53
CA LYS A 71 -8.72 -11.84 25.00
C LYS A 71 -8.77 -11.16 23.62
N LEU A 72 -7.97 -10.11 23.43
CA LEU A 72 -7.89 -9.41 22.14
C LEU A 72 -7.27 -10.29 21.06
N VAL A 73 -6.24 -11.07 21.39
CA VAL A 73 -5.60 -12.00 20.46
C VAL A 73 -6.56 -13.16 20.10
N GLU A 74 -7.27 -13.73 21.08
CA GLU A 74 -8.27 -14.77 20.84
C GLU A 74 -9.39 -14.24 19.95
N HIS A 75 -9.92 -13.06 20.24
CA HIS A 75 -10.93 -12.42 19.39
C HIS A 75 -10.40 -12.18 17.97
N GLY A 76 -9.17 -11.68 17.81
CA GLY A 76 -8.57 -11.49 16.48
C GLY A 76 -8.33 -12.79 15.70
N LYS A 77 -8.17 -13.93 16.39
CA LYS A 77 -8.06 -15.26 15.76
C LYS A 77 -9.41 -15.85 15.37
N SER A 78 -10.46 -15.55 16.13
CA SER A 78 -11.82 -16.06 15.87
C SER A 78 -12.59 -15.25 14.83
N GLU A 79 -12.23 -13.99 14.63
CA GLU A 79 -12.81 -13.15 13.60
C GLU A 79 -12.26 -13.53 12.22
N GLU A 80 -13.12 -13.93 11.29
CA GLU A 80 -12.80 -13.98 9.88
C GLU A 80 -12.61 -12.54 9.36
N VAL A 81 -11.41 -11.99 9.56
CA VAL A 81 -11.08 -10.70 9.00
C VAL A 81 -11.17 -10.82 7.47
N ASN A 82 -12.18 -10.18 6.90
CA ASN A 82 -12.29 -10.08 5.46
C ASN A 82 -11.03 -9.38 4.92
N THR A 83 -10.05 -10.20 4.52
CA THR A 83 -8.75 -9.73 4.00
C THR A 83 -8.91 -8.82 2.78
N GLY A 84 -10.08 -8.85 2.13
CA GLY A 84 -10.47 -7.94 1.06
C GLY A 84 -10.57 -6.48 1.51
N LEU A 85 -10.89 -6.20 2.79
CA LEU A 85 -10.98 -4.84 3.34
C LEU A 85 -9.68 -4.03 3.20
N PHE A 86 -8.52 -4.70 3.23
CA PHE A 86 -7.20 -4.06 3.14
C PHE A 86 -6.51 -4.25 1.79
N ARG A 87 -7.14 -4.93 0.84
CA ARG A 87 -6.61 -4.98 -0.52
C ARG A 87 -6.64 -3.59 -1.11
N LYS A 88 -5.48 -3.08 -1.52
CA LYS A 88 -5.40 -1.89 -2.35
C LYS A 88 -6.18 -2.19 -3.63
N THR A 89 -7.25 -1.47 -3.88
CA THR A 89 -7.89 -1.45 -5.19
C THR A 89 -6.94 -0.67 -6.12
N TYR A 90 -6.37 -1.37 -7.07
CA TYR A 90 -5.55 -0.74 -8.09
C TYR A 90 -6.43 -0.40 -9.29
N GLU A 91 -6.26 0.81 -9.82
CA GLU A 91 -6.98 1.21 -11.02
C GLU A 91 -6.49 0.42 -12.24
N SER A 92 -7.43 -0.04 -13.05
CA SER A 92 -7.13 -0.65 -14.35
C SER A 92 -6.76 0.43 -15.36
N ILE A 93 -5.66 0.23 -16.07
CA ILE A 93 -5.17 1.14 -17.11
C ILE A 93 -5.42 0.63 -18.53
N GLY A 94 -5.94 -0.56 -18.68
CA GLY A 94 -6.24 -1.20 -19.97
C GLY A 94 -6.22 -2.72 -19.88
N SER A 95 -6.40 -3.39 -21.02
CA SER A 95 -6.38 -4.85 -21.14
C SER A 95 -4.98 -5.37 -21.44
N CYS A 96 -4.66 -6.53 -20.89
CA CYS A 96 -3.38 -7.20 -21.11
C CYS A 96 -3.29 -7.75 -22.55
N PRO A 97 -2.23 -7.44 -23.32
CA PRO A 97 -2.08 -7.92 -24.69
C PRO A 97 -1.82 -9.43 -24.77
N VAL A 98 -1.48 -10.09 -23.65
CA VAL A 98 -1.19 -11.53 -23.60
C VAL A 98 -2.43 -12.36 -23.28
N CYS A 99 -3.24 -11.94 -22.29
CA CYS A 99 -4.36 -12.75 -21.79
C CYS A 99 -5.71 -12.02 -21.72
N GLY A 100 -5.76 -10.72 -22.08
CA GLY A 100 -6.99 -9.93 -22.07
C GLY A 100 -7.40 -9.38 -20.70
N GLU A 101 -6.89 -9.91 -19.60
CA GLU A 101 -7.22 -9.49 -18.25
C GLU A 101 -6.77 -8.04 -17.95
N PRO A 102 -7.39 -7.34 -16.97
CA PRO A 102 -7.02 -5.97 -16.64
C PRO A 102 -5.55 -5.82 -16.27
N VAL A 103 -4.88 -4.78 -16.77
CA VAL A 103 -3.57 -4.34 -16.31
C VAL A 103 -3.74 -3.27 -15.23
N LEU A 104 -3.19 -3.51 -14.04
CA LEU A 104 -3.36 -2.69 -12.86
C LEU A 104 -2.12 -1.83 -12.58
N SER A 105 -2.34 -0.62 -12.06
CA SER A 105 -1.28 0.33 -11.71
C SER A 105 -0.73 0.07 -10.31
N TYR A 106 0.29 -0.80 -10.18
CA TYR A 106 1.00 -1.03 -8.91
C TYR A 106 2.06 0.05 -8.64
N ASN A 107 2.66 0.05 -7.45
CA ASN A 107 3.65 1.07 -7.06
C ASN A 107 4.86 1.14 -7.99
N LYS A 108 5.39 -0.02 -8.43
CA LYS A 108 6.63 -0.11 -9.23
C LYS A 108 6.41 -0.49 -10.70
N ALA A 109 5.23 -0.96 -11.03
CA ALA A 109 4.92 -1.45 -12.39
C ALA A 109 3.41 -1.36 -12.69
N TYR A 110 3.09 -1.35 -13.96
CA TYR A 110 1.78 -1.70 -14.49
C TYR A 110 1.82 -3.19 -14.82
N SER A 111 1.00 -3.99 -14.16
CA SER A 111 1.09 -5.46 -14.28
C SER A 111 -0.29 -6.09 -14.47
N CYS A 112 -0.32 -7.20 -15.18
CA CYS A 112 -1.55 -7.97 -15.37
C CYS A 112 -2.13 -8.42 -14.02
N SER A 113 -3.44 -8.39 -13.88
CA SER A 113 -4.17 -8.87 -12.70
C SER A 113 -4.14 -10.39 -12.56
N ASN A 114 -3.98 -11.11 -13.67
CA ASN A 114 -3.83 -12.55 -13.69
C ASN A 114 -2.41 -12.93 -13.19
N ARG A 115 -2.34 -13.67 -12.09
CA ARG A 115 -1.06 -14.09 -11.47
C ARG A 115 -0.25 -15.07 -12.31
N GLU A 116 -0.88 -15.80 -13.21
CA GLU A 116 -0.22 -16.73 -14.14
C GLU A 116 0.38 -15.99 -15.34
N CYS A 117 -0.13 -14.80 -15.65
CA CYS A 117 0.37 -13.96 -16.72
C CYS A 117 1.57 -13.13 -16.25
N LYS A 118 2.69 -13.25 -16.94
CA LYS A 118 3.94 -12.56 -16.60
C LYS A 118 4.06 -11.17 -17.23
N PHE A 119 3.01 -10.65 -17.87
CA PHE A 119 3.05 -9.34 -18.52
C PHE A 119 3.13 -8.20 -17.52
N PHE A 120 4.11 -7.32 -17.68
CA PHE A 120 4.24 -6.09 -16.92
C PHE A 120 5.00 -5.00 -17.68
N ILE A 121 4.75 -3.74 -17.34
CA ILE A 121 5.50 -2.56 -17.78
C ILE A 121 6.09 -1.92 -16.53
N SER A 122 7.42 -1.86 -16.41
CA SER A 122 8.07 -1.18 -15.28
C SER A 122 7.76 0.32 -15.33
N LYS A 123 7.48 0.93 -14.17
CA LYS A 123 7.32 2.38 -14.04
C LYS A 123 8.64 3.14 -14.18
N THR A 124 9.79 2.45 -14.07
CA THR A 124 11.11 3.05 -14.30
C THR A 124 11.87 2.19 -15.29
N ILE A 125 12.23 2.75 -16.42
CA ILE A 125 12.98 2.10 -17.50
C ILE A 125 14.13 3.01 -17.88
N SER A 126 15.39 2.50 -17.85
CA SER A 126 16.61 3.27 -18.18
C SER A 126 16.63 4.65 -17.49
N GLY A 127 16.37 4.68 -16.17
CA GLY A 127 16.35 5.92 -15.38
C GLY A 127 15.14 6.82 -15.59
N LYS A 128 14.29 6.54 -16.59
CA LYS A 128 13.10 7.35 -16.90
C LYS A 128 11.83 6.78 -16.28
N ASN A 129 11.04 7.66 -15.69
CA ASN A 129 9.70 7.28 -15.18
C ASN A 129 8.71 7.22 -16.35
N ILE A 130 8.03 6.09 -16.48
CA ILE A 130 7.01 5.82 -17.52
C ILE A 130 5.66 6.23 -16.98
N THR A 131 5.05 7.22 -17.61
CA THR A 131 3.73 7.74 -17.22
C THR A 131 2.61 6.75 -17.54
N GLU A 132 1.51 6.88 -16.85
CA GLU A 132 0.31 6.08 -17.10
C GLU A 132 -0.21 6.24 -18.53
N THR A 133 -0.16 7.47 -19.07
CA THR A 133 -0.53 7.75 -20.46
C THR A 133 0.34 6.97 -21.46
N ALA A 134 1.67 6.91 -21.20
CA ALA A 134 2.56 6.12 -22.05
C ALA A 134 2.25 4.61 -21.94
N ALA A 135 1.96 4.12 -20.74
CA ALA A 135 1.55 2.73 -20.53
C ALA A 135 0.23 2.40 -21.21
N LYS A 136 -0.79 3.26 -21.12
CA LYS A 136 -2.06 3.12 -21.84
C LYS A 136 -1.84 3.03 -23.36
N ASN A 137 -1.03 3.92 -23.92
CA ASN A 137 -0.70 3.88 -25.35
C ASN A 137 -0.01 2.58 -25.76
N ILE A 138 0.88 2.03 -24.92
CA ILE A 138 1.52 0.73 -25.18
C ILE A 138 0.49 -0.38 -25.21
N LEU A 139 -0.48 -0.39 -24.27
CA LEU A 139 -1.53 -1.41 -24.21
C LEU A 139 -2.49 -1.32 -25.40
N GLU A 140 -2.87 -0.11 -25.81
CA GLU A 140 -3.86 0.12 -26.89
C GLU A 140 -3.26 0.03 -28.30
N LYS A 141 -2.03 0.56 -28.47
CA LYS A 141 -1.41 0.77 -29.80
C LYS A 141 -0.14 -0.03 -30.00
N GLY A 142 0.27 -0.82 -29.01
CA GLY A 142 1.54 -1.56 -29.01
C GLY A 142 2.79 -0.69 -28.85
N LYS A 143 2.66 0.64 -28.66
CA LYS A 143 3.79 1.59 -28.56
C LYS A 143 3.45 2.86 -27.79
N SER A 144 4.48 3.46 -27.13
CA SER A 144 4.30 4.63 -26.26
C SER A 144 4.30 5.98 -26.99
N GLY A 145 4.80 6.06 -28.22
CA GLY A 145 5.29 7.31 -28.80
C GLY A 145 6.69 7.67 -28.31
N LYS A 146 7.23 8.83 -28.78
CA LYS A 146 8.60 9.29 -28.46
C LYS A 146 8.67 9.77 -27.00
N ILE A 147 9.52 9.12 -26.19
CA ILE A 147 9.85 9.53 -24.81
C ILE A 147 11.28 10.05 -24.78
N ARG A 148 11.50 11.17 -24.11
CA ARG A 148 12.83 11.79 -23.92
C ARG A 148 13.33 11.54 -22.50
N GLY A 149 14.66 11.52 -22.32
CA GLY A 149 15.28 11.43 -21.00
C GLY A 149 15.48 10.01 -20.50
N PHE A 150 15.66 9.04 -21.37
CA PHE A 150 16.24 7.75 -21.02
C PHE A 150 17.75 7.92 -20.81
N ILE A 151 18.31 7.20 -19.84
CA ILE A 151 19.74 7.22 -19.55
C ILE A 151 20.37 5.90 -20.02
N SER A 152 21.39 6.00 -20.87
CA SER A 152 22.15 4.86 -21.34
C SER A 152 23.04 4.29 -20.23
N LYS A 153 23.61 3.08 -20.42
CA LYS A 153 24.60 2.49 -19.50
C LYS A 153 25.89 3.34 -19.36
N LYS A 154 26.16 4.23 -20.33
CA LYS A 154 27.28 5.17 -20.33
C LYS A 154 26.94 6.51 -19.64
N GLY A 155 25.69 6.70 -19.17
CA GLY A 155 25.23 7.94 -18.54
C GLY A 155 24.71 9.00 -19.53
N GLU A 156 24.65 8.70 -20.83
CA GLU A 156 24.18 9.62 -21.85
C GLU A 156 22.66 9.63 -21.95
N GLU A 157 22.08 10.81 -22.11
CA GLU A 157 20.64 10.96 -22.32
C GLU A 157 20.27 10.67 -23.78
N TYR A 158 19.18 9.90 -23.98
CA TYR A 158 18.65 9.61 -25.31
C TYR A 158 17.13 9.64 -25.35
N SER A 159 16.60 9.69 -26.57
CA SER A 159 15.16 9.57 -26.84
C SER A 159 14.86 8.20 -27.45
N GLY A 160 13.72 7.64 -27.11
CA GLY A 160 13.28 6.35 -27.64
C GLY A 160 11.77 6.21 -27.65
N GLU A 161 11.30 5.15 -28.25
CA GLU A 161 9.92 4.70 -28.24
C GLU A 161 9.86 3.31 -27.61
N LEU A 162 9.02 3.14 -26.62
CA LEU A 162 8.72 1.82 -26.06
C LEU A 162 7.68 1.13 -26.96
N TYR A 163 7.89 -0.12 -27.29
CA TYR A 163 6.98 -0.91 -28.09
C TYR A 163 6.96 -2.37 -27.65
N LEU A 164 5.87 -3.06 -27.95
CA LEU A 164 5.75 -4.50 -27.75
C LEU A 164 6.23 -5.21 -29.02
N ASN A 165 7.08 -6.23 -28.87
CA ASN A 165 7.47 -7.13 -29.96
C ASN A 165 6.37 -8.19 -30.20
N GLU A 166 6.58 -9.12 -31.12
CA GLU A 166 5.65 -10.20 -31.47
C GLU A 166 5.33 -11.11 -30.27
N ASP A 167 6.25 -11.24 -29.32
CA ASP A 167 6.09 -12.02 -28.09
C ASP A 167 5.45 -11.20 -26.95
N ASN A 168 4.93 -9.99 -27.21
CA ASN A 168 4.44 -9.03 -26.23
C ASN A 168 5.48 -8.60 -25.16
N GLU A 169 6.78 -8.70 -25.48
CA GLU A 169 7.83 -8.17 -24.61
C GLU A 169 8.08 -6.69 -24.89
N LEU A 170 8.28 -5.91 -23.84
CA LEU A 170 8.57 -4.49 -23.95
C LEU A 170 10.01 -4.23 -24.39
N LYS A 171 10.19 -3.53 -25.50
CA LYS A 171 11.51 -3.15 -26.07
C LYS A 171 11.58 -1.64 -26.26
N ILE A 172 12.80 -1.12 -26.38
CA ILE A 172 13.08 0.29 -26.68
C ILE A 172 13.65 0.37 -28.10
N ARG A 173 13.03 1.22 -28.92
CA ARG A 173 13.54 1.62 -30.22
C ARG A 173 14.14 3.03 -30.09
N TYR A 174 15.42 3.17 -30.41
CA TYR A 174 16.06 4.46 -30.46
C TYR A 174 15.46 5.33 -31.56
N ARG A 175 15.13 6.58 -31.25
CA ARG A 175 14.73 7.58 -32.21
C ARG A 175 15.66 8.79 -32.08
N LYS A 176 16.39 9.10 -33.15
CA LYS A 176 17.15 10.35 -33.28
C LYS A 176 16.22 11.56 -33.29
#